data_5efabd37564a6138cc458e7f6a85cbd5
#
_entry.id   5efabd37564a6138cc458e7f6a85cbd5
#
_cell.length_a   1.000
_cell.length_b   1.000
_cell.length_c   1.000
_cell.angle_alpha   90.00
_cell.angle_beta   90.00
_cell.angle_gamma   90.00
#
_symmetry.space_group_name_H-M   'P 1'
#
loop_
_entity.id
_entity.type
_entity.pdbx_description
1 polymer ?
#
loop_
_entity_poly.entity_id
_entity_poly.type
_entity_poly.pdbx_seq_one_letter_code
_entity_poly.pdbx_strand_id
1 'polypeptide(L)'
;MYMNNRCMNTDRKHAIVMGATSGIGLEVARLLAARGWKVGIAGRREKLLYDIMDETPGIVAARQIDVNSDDAVQDLMTLIDNTGGMDLYFHSSGIGFYNPELDVAKELATVTTNCLGFTRMVTAAFDYFASRPRRHGHIAVISSIARTRGLGAAPAYSSSKRFVSHYLECLQQLAHIRHLDKLTITDIRPGFVRTPLIEGSSFPYQLSAEAVAKDIVVAIERRRATVTINGVYRLLVGLWSLIPRWLWVRMRIVGGRG
;
A
#
# COMPACT_ATOMS: atom_id res chain seq x y z
N MET A 1 -34.77 33.00 -19.36
CA MET A 1 -33.31 32.65 -19.50
C MET A 1 -32.82 32.28 -18.10
N TYR A 2 -33.07 31.05 -17.66
CA TYR A 2 -32.66 30.56 -16.33
C TYR A 2 -31.29 29.91 -16.48
N MET A 3 -30.29 30.58 -16.03
CA MET A 3 -28.93 29.99 -15.88
C MET A 3 -28.98 28.98 -14.75
N ASN A 4 -28.82 27.72 -15.12
CA ASN A 4 -28.62 26.58 -14.20
C ASN A 4 -27.24 26.72 -13.54
N ASN A 5 -27.15 27.39 -12.38
CA ASN A 5 -26.01 27.30 -11.49
C ASN A 5 -25.97 25.88 -10.92
N ARG A 6 -25.37 24.93 -11.64
CA ARG A 6 -24.83 23.73 -11.00
C ARG A 6 -23.75 24.20 -10.02
N CYS A 7 -24.10 24.21 -8.73
CA CYS A 7 -23.12 24.23 -7.66
C CYS A 7 -22.08 23.14 -7.97
N MET A 8 -20.92 23.55 -8.44
CA MET A 8 -19.76 22.67 -8.45
C MET A 8 -19.46 22.33 -6.99
N ASN A 9 -19.79 21.09 -6.63
CA ASN A 9 -19.43 20.55 -5.33
C ASN A 9 -17.90 20.54 -5.26
N THR A 10 -17.33 21.55 -4.58
CA THR A 10 -15.89 21.82 -4.52
C THR A 10 -15.14 20.93 -3.54
N ASP A 11 -15.77 19.90 -3.00
CA ASP A 11 -15.13 18.98 -2.07
C ASP A 11 -14.45 17.82 -2.83
N ARG A 12 -13.39 18.17 -3.60
CA ARG A 12 -12.53 17.13 -4.20
C ARG A 12 -11.83 16.37 -3.08
N LYS A 13 -11.91 15.04 -3.12
CA LYS A 13 -11.21 14.16 -2.18
C LYS A 13 -9.70 14.28 -2.35
N HIS A 14 -8.97 14.17 -1.25
CA HIS A 14 -7.53 14.24 -1.19
C HIS A 14 -6.92 12.86 -0.87
N ALA A 15 -5.93 12.45 -1.63
CA ALA A 15 -5.22 11.20 -1.41
C ALA A 15 -3.72 11.44 -1.24
N ILE A 16 -3.11 10.75 -0.29
CA ILE A 16 -1.67 10.67 -0.15
C ILE A 16 -1.22 9.26 -0.53
N VAL A 17 -0.30 9.18 -1.50
CA VAL A 17 0.22 7.89 -2.00
C VAL A 17 1.70 7.78 -1.64
N MET A 18 2.01 6.94 -0.66
CA MET A 18 3.37 6.61 -0.23
C MET A 18 3.92 5.46 -1.08
N GLY A 19 5.09 5.65 -1.69
CA GLY A 19 5.70 4.68 -2.62
C GLY A 19 5.19 4.85 -4.05
N ALA A 20 5.00 6.09 -4.52
CA ALA A 20 4.35 6.43 -5.79
C ALA A 20 5.31 6.54 -6.99
N THR A 21 6.60 6.23 -6.85
CA THR A 21 7.57 6.41 -7.95
C THR A 21 7.62 5.25 -8.95
N SER A 22 6.91 4.15 -8.72
CA SER A 22 6.83 3.00 -9.66
C SER A 22 5.74 2.01 -9.25
N GLY A 23 5.46 1.04 -10.12
CA GLY A 23 4.61 -0.11 -9.84
C GLY A 23 3.21 0.25 -9.39
N ILE A 24 2.68 -0.48 -8.41
CA ILE A 24 1.29 -0.34 -7.95
C ILE A 24 1.02 1.08 -7.43
N GLY A 25 1.95 1.68 -6.66
CA GLY A 25 1.77 3.00 -6.08
C GLY A 25 1.60 4.09 -7.13
N LEU A 26 2.42 4.07 -8.18
CA LEU A 26 2.32 4.99 -9.31
C LEU A 26 0.99 4.84 -10.04
N GLU A 27 0.58 3.63 -10.37
CA GLU A 27 -0.65 3.39 -11.11
C GLU A 27 -1.90 3.76 -10.29
N VAL A 28 -1.89 3.51 -8.98
CA VAL A 28 -2.97 3.97 -8.09
C VAL A 28 -3.03 5.50 -8.04
N ALA A 29 -1.89 6.19 -7.93
CA ALA A 29 -1.84 7.66 -7.93
C ALA A 29 -2.42 8.25 -9.21
N ARG A 30 -2.02 7.73 -10.38
CA ARG A 30 -2.55 8.13 -11.69
C ARG A 30 -4.05 7.90 -11.82
N LEU A 31 -4.53 6.74 -11.39
CA LEU A 31 -5.95 6.40 -11.45
C LEU A 31 -6.81 7.27 -10.53
N LEU A 32 -6.32 7.58 -9.32
CA LEU A 32 -7.03 8.49 -8.41
C LEU A 32 -7.08 9.91 -8.99
N ALA A 33 -5.96 10.41 -9.53
CA ALA A 33 -5.91 11.71 -10.22
C ALA A 33 -6.88 11.77 -11.40
N ALA A 34 -6.91 10.74 -12.26
CA ALA A 34 -7.85 10.64 -13.38
C ALA A 34 -9.32 10.58 -12.95
N ARG A 35 -9.61 10.17 -11.71
CA ARG A 35 -10.94 10.18 -11.09
C ARG A 35 -11.28 11.48 -10.35
N GLY A 36 -10.47 12.51 -10.53
CA GLY A 36 -10.71 13.86 -10.00
C GLY A 36 -10.27 14.06 -8.55
N TRP A 37 -9.50 13.13 -7.96
CA TRP A 37 -8.88 13.35 -6.67
C TRP A 37 -7.71 14.33 -6.81
N LYS A 38 -7.45 15.09 -5.75
CA LYS A 38 -6.17 15.79 -5.57
C LYS A 38 -5.21 14.80 -4.90
N VAL A 39 -4.10 14.51 -5.56
CA VAL A 39 -3.17 13.47 -5.10
C VAL A 39 -1.83 14.09 -4.71
N GLY A 40 -1.39 13.85 -3.47
CA GLY A 40 -0.03 14.06 -3.02
C GLY A 40 0.76 12.76 -3.14
N ILE A 41 1.95 12.81 -3.71
CA ILE A 41 2.80 11.63 -3.92
C ILE A 41 4.11 11.72 -3.15
N ALA A 42 4.56 10.56 -2.64
CA ALA A 42 5.81 10.45 -1.89
C ALA A 42 6.61 9.21 -2.24
N GLY A 43 7.91 9.30 -2.05
CA GLY A 43 8.89 8.24 -2.23
C GLY A 43 10.31 8.76 -2.14
N ARG A 44 11.31 7.90 -2.32
CA ARG A 44 12.74 8.26 -2.14
C ARG A 44 13.38 8.98 -3.34
N ARG A 45 12.80 8.81 -4.55
CA ARG A 45 13.38 9.33 -5.81
C ARG A 45 12.77 10.68 -6.13
N GLU A 46 13.38 11.73 -5.59
CA GLU A 46 12.86 13.10 -5.63
C GLU A 46 12.58 13.58 -7.05
N LYS A 47 13.58 13.57 -7.93
CA LYS A 47 13.43 14.02 -9.31
C LYS A 47 12.23 13.34 -10.01
N LEU A 48 12.13 12.02 -9.86
CA LEU A 48 11.06 11.24 -10.50
C LEU A 48 9.66 11.60 -9.94
N LEU A 49 9.56 12.00 -8.66
CA LEU A 49 8.30 12.46 -8.10
C LEU A 49 7.84 13.76 -8.76
N TYR A 50 8.74 14.72 -8.97
CA TYR A 50 8.40 15.97 -9.64
C TYR A 50 8.09 15.74 -11.12
N ASP A 51 8.86 14.93 -11.83
CA ASP A 51 8.57 14.55 -13.23
C ASP A 51 7.16 13.93 -13.35
N ILE A 52 6.78 13.03 -12.44
CA ILE A 52 5.44 12.42 -12.41
C ILE A 52 4.34 13.45 -12.11
N MET A 53 4.59 14.38 -11.21
CA MET A 53 3.63 15.43 -10.86
C MET A 53 3.38 16.36 -12.05
N ASP A 54 4.44 16.75 -12.77
CA ASP A 54 4.33 17.62 -13.94
C ASP A 54 3.60 16.94 -15.10
N GLU A 55 3.77 15.62 -15.27
CA GLU A 55 3.14 14.85 -16.34
C GLU A 55 1.70 14.41 -16.03
N THR A 56 1.25 14.46 -14.77
CA THR A 56 -0.03 13.86 -14.37
C THR A 56 -0.97 14.89 -13.76
N PRO A 57 -1.91 15.47 -14.54
CA PRO A 57 -2.93 16.37 -14.02
C PRO A 57 -3.72 15.72 -12.86
N GLY A 58 -3.85 16.45 -11.74
CA GLY A 58 -4.50 15.97 -10.52
C GLY A 58 -3.54 15.46 -9.45
N ILE A 59 -2.26 15.19 -9.78
CA ILE A 59 -1.19 15.12 -8.80
C ILE A 59 -0.76 16.56 -8.49
N VAL A 60 -1.03 17.01 -7.26
CA VAL A 60 -0.94 18.44 -6.89
C VAL A 60 0.22 18.74 -5.94
N ALA A 61 0.83 17.73 -5.38
CA ALA A 61 1.98 17.85 -4.47
C ALA A 61 2.88 16.61 -4.57
N ALA A 62 4.18 16.83 -4.44
CA ALA A 62 5.20 15.80 -4.39
C ALA A 62 6.19 16.09 -3.25
N ARG A 63 6.66 15.07 -2.56
CA ARG A 63 7.67 15.20 -1.52
C ARG A 63 8.55 13.97 -1.44
N GLN A 64 9.86 14.18 -1.33
CA GLN A 64 10.78 13.11 -1.03
C GLN A 64 10.55 12.65 0.42
N ILE A 65 10.20 11.38 0.61
CA ILE A 65 10.05 10.77 1.93
C ILE A 65 10.72 9.40 1.92
N ASP A 66 11.69 9.20 2.80
CA ASP A 66 12.15 7.87 3.19
C ASP A 66 11.42 7.47 4.48
N VAL A 67 10.63 6.42 4.43
CA VAL A 67 9.85 5.93 5.58
C VAL A 67 10.74 5.52 6.76
N ASN A 68 12.04 5.32 6.53
CA ASN A 68 13.04 4.98 7.56
C ASN A 68 13.64 6.22 8.25
N SER A 69 13.50 7.41 7.66
CA SER A 69 14.00 8.66 8.26
C SER A 69 13.20 9.04 9.51
N ASP A 70 13.86 9.70 10.44
CA ASP A 70 13.20 10.25 11.63
C ASP A 70 12.29 11.43 11.27
N ASP A 71 12.56 12.15 10.19
CA ASP A 71 11.74 13.26 9.69
C ASP A 71 10.52 12.80 8.87
N ALA A 72 10.39 11.49 8.60
CA ALA A 72 9.35 10.96 7.70
C ALA A 72 7.92 11.36 8.08
N VAL A 73 7.62 11.47 9.38
CA VAL A 73 6.30 11.90 9.87
C VAL A 73 6.07 13.38 9.60
N GLN A 74 7.07 14.23 9.85
CA GLN A 74 6.99 15.66 9.58
C GLN A 74 6.82 15.92 8.08
N ASP A 75 7.56 15.19 7.25
CA ASP A 75 7.45 15.25 5.79
C ASP A 75 6.07 14.81 5.31
N LEU A 76 5.48 13.79 5.93
CA LEU A 76 4.10 13.36 5.63
C LEU A 76 3.10 14.49 5.97
N MET A 77 3.21 15.13 7.14
CA MET A 77 2.31 16.23 7.50
C MET A 77 2.43 17.39 6.52
N THR A 78 3.65 17.76 6.13
CA THR A 78 3.89 18.79 5.11
C THR A 78 3.26 18.42 3.77
N LEU A 79 3.37 17.17 3.33
CA LEU A 79 2.75 16.71 2.09
C LEU A 79 1.21 16.75 2.18
N ILE A 80 0.62 16.41 3.32
CA ILE A 80 -0.82 16.51 3.55
C ILE A 80 -1.28 17.96 3.44
N ASP A 81 -0.57 18.90 4.05
CA ASP A 81 -0.90 20.33 3.98
C ASP A 81 -0.80 20.87 2.55
N ASN A 82 0.28 20.54 1.83
CA ASN A 82 0.47 20.91 0.44
C ASN A 82 -0.58 20.31 -0.51
N THR A 83 -1.13 19.14 -0.17
CA THR A 83 -2.22 18.49 -0.94
C THR A 83 -3.59 19.14 -0.65
N GLY A 84 -3.72 19.86 0.47
CA GLY A 84 -4.96 20.47 0.96
C GLY A 84 -5.75 19.57 1.90
N GLY A 85 -5.14 18.54 2.47
CA GLY A 85 -5.72 17.57 3.40
C GLY A 85 -5.52 16.12 2.99
N MET A 86 -6.14 15.20 3.73
CA MET A 86 -6.08 13.77 3.43
C MET A 86 -7.42 13.10 3.77
N ASP A 87 -8.04 12.44 2.80
CA ASP A 87 -9.20 11.56 2.95
C ASP A 87 -8.80 10.10 2.74
N LEU A 88 -7.71 9.84 1.99
CA LEU A 88 -7.11 8.54 1.77
C LEU A 88 -5.60 8.58 1.99
N TYR A 89 -5.09 7.71 2.86
CA TYR A 89 -3.68 7.35 2.93
C TYR A 89 -3.48 5.98 2.26
N PHE A 90 -2.73 5.95 1.16
CA PHE A 90 -2.39 4.71 0.46
C PHE A 90 -0.91 4.39 0.66
N HIS A 91 -0.60 3.30 1.35
CA HIS A 91 0.76 2.86 1.64
C HIS A 91 1.18 1.72 0.71
N SER A 92 2.08 2.02 -0.22
CA SER A 92 2.67 1.06 -1.17
C SER A 92 4.19 0.92 -1.00
N SER A 93 4.81 1.66 -0.07
CA SER A 93 6.23 1.51 0.21
C SER A 93 6.52 0.14 0.79
N GLY A 94 7.52 -0.52 0.24
CA GLY A 94 7.99 -1.81 0.71
C GLY A 94 9.05 -2.37 -0.22
N ILE A 95 9.92 -3.21 0.35
CA ILE A 95 10.97 -3.92 -0.37
C ILE A 95 10.89 -5.42 -0.07
N GLY A 96 11.57 -6.20 -0.89
CA GLY A 96 11.70 -7.64 -0.68
C GLY A 96 12.83 -8.20 -1.52
N PHE A 97 13.47 -9.23 -0.99
CA PHE A 97 14.58 -9.91 -1.66
C PHE A 97 14.32 -11.41 -1.69
N TYR A 98 14.74 -12.04 -2.77
CA TYR A 98 15.02 -13.46 -2.78
C TYR A 98 16.32 -13.66 -2.00
N ASN A 99 16.27 -14.38 -0.87
CA ASN A 99 17.38 -14.44 0.08
C ASN A 99 17.48 -15.81 0.77
N PRO A 100 17.66 -16.90 0.01
CA PRO A 100 17.81 -18.24 0.59
C PRO A 100 19.07 -18.41 1.42
N GLU A 101 20.10 -17.58 1.19
CA GLU A 101 21.38 -17.60 1.88
C GLU A 101 21.35 -16.79 3.20
N LEU A 102 20.20 -16.20 3.55
CA LEU A 102 20.02 -15.39 4.75
C LEU A 102 21.04 -14.24 4.90
N ASP A 103 21.34 -13.53 3.80
CA ASP A 103 22.11 -12.29 3.86
C ASP A 103 21.44 -11.33 4.84
N VAL A 104 22.13 -11.05 5.95
CA VAL A 104 21.62 -10.27 7.08
C VAL A 104 21.27 -8.84 6.67
N ALA A 105 22.03 -8.23 5.76
CA ALA A 105 21.76 -6.86 5.32
C ALA A 105 20.41 -6.78 4.58
N LYS A 106 20.07 -7.77 3.73
CA LYS A 106 18.78 -7.86 3.04
C LYS A 106 17.62 -8.12 4.01
N GLU A 107 17.83 -9.00 5.00
CA GLU A 107 16.81 -9.28 6.02
C GLU A 107 16.52 -8.02 6.83
N LEU A 108 17.55 -7.35 7.37
CA LEU A 108 17.40 -6.14 8.18
C LEU A 108 16.80 -4.99 7.36
N ALA A 109 17.27 -4.74 6.13
CA ALA A 109 16.68 -3.72 5.26
C ALA A 109 15.17 -3.96 5.02
N THR A 110 14.78 -5.22 4.82
CA THR A 110 13.38 -5.59 4.63
C THR A 110 12.55 -5.32 5.89
N VAL A 111 13.02 -5.73 7.05
CA VAL A 111 12.32 -5.51 8.33
C VAL A 111 12.24 -4.02 8.66
N THR A 112 13.34 -3.27 8.49
CA THR A 112 13.38 -1.83 8.73
C THR A 112 12.34 -1.10 7.86
N THR A 113 12.30 -1.38 6.56
CA THR A 113 11.36 -0.69 5.66
C THR A 113 9.92 -1.18 5.85
N ASN A 114 9.70 -2.50 5.85
CA ASN A 114 8.35 -3.06 5.80
C ASN A 114 7.67 -3.15 7.17
N CYS A 115 8.42 -3.13 8.27
CA CYS A 115 7.83 -3.16 9.61
C CYS A 115 8.02 -1.81 10.32
N LEU A 116 9.25 -1.36 10.53
CA LEU A 116 9.50 -0.12 11.29
C LEU A 116 9.01 1.12 10.55
N GLY A 117 9.45 1.31 9.30
CA GLY A 117 9.01 2.42 8.46
C GLY A 117 7.50 2.41 8.20
N PHE A 118 6.94 1.23 7.92
CA PHE A 118 5.49 1.04 7.80
C PHE A 118 4.75 1.47 9.08
N THR A 119 5.18 0.99 10.25
CA THR A 119 4.52 1.32 11.54
C THR A 119 4.55 2.82 11.77
N ARG A 120 5.70 3.48 11.61
CA ARG A 120 5.86 4.93 11.74
C ARG A 120 4.83 5.68 10.89
N MET A 121 4.75 5.36 9.62
CA MET A 121 3.90 6.08 8.67
C MET A 121 2.41 5.82 8.86
N VAL A 122 2.03 4.57 9.11
CA VAL A 122 0.61 4.19 9.28
C VAL A 122 0.06 4.66 10.62
N THR A 123 0.87 4.67 11.68
CA THR A 123 0.48 5.26 12.96
C THR A 123 0.23 6.76 12.82
N ALA A 124 1.11 7.49 12.14
CA ALA A 124 0.91 8.92 11.88
C ALA A 124 -0.35 9.19 11.07
N ALA A 125 -0.64 8.37 10.05
CA ALA A 125 -1.89 8.48 9.29
C ALA A 125 -3.12 8.14 10.15
N PHE A 126 -3.03 7.14 11.03
CA PHE A 126 -4.10 6.80 11.96
C PHE A 126 -4.40 7.96 12.91
N ASP A 127 -3.38 8.57 13.51
CA ASP A 127 -3.53 9.70 14.43
C ASP A 127 -4.11 10.94 13.72
N TYR A 128 -3.71 11.18 12.46
CA TYR A 128 -4.32 12.23 11.64
C TYR A 128 -5.83 12.04 11.51
N PHE A 129 -6.32 10.82 11.22
CA PHE A 129 -7.75 10.55 11.12
C PHE A 129 -8.44 10.51 12.50
N ALA A 130 -7.79 9.96 13.52
CA ALA A 130 -8.31 9.89 14.88
C ALA A 130 -8.57 11.28 15.49
N SER A 131 -7.74 12.27 15.15
CA SER A 131 -7.96 13.67 15.56
C SER A 131 -9.12 14.36 14.82
N ARG A 132 -9.72 13.70 13.82
CA ARG A 132 -10.82 14.23 12.96
C ARG A 132 -11.99 13.24 12.86
N PRO A 133 -12.58 12.77 13.99
CA PRO A 133 -13.49 11.62 14.01
C PRO A 133 -14.80 11.86 13.24
N ARG A 134 -15.14 13.12 12.97
CA ARG A 134 -16.34 13.48 12.20
C ARG A 134 -16.14 13.41 10.67
N ARG A 135 -14.90 13.35 10.18
CA ARG A 135 -14.58 13.24 8.76
C ARG A 135 -14.37 11.77 8.36
N HIS A 136 -14.73 11.46 7.13
CA HIS A 136 -14.44 10.14 6.57
C HIS A 136 -12.94 10.03 6.28
N GLY A 137 -12.32 8.98 6.78
CA GLY A 137 -10.93 8.64 6.53
C GLY A 137 -10.77 7.23 5.96
N HIS A 138 -9.69 7.00 5.22
CA HIS A 138 -9.35 5.69 4.71
C HIS A 138 -7.84 5.46 4.76
N ILE A 139 -7.40 4.39 5.39
CA ILE A 139 -6.03 3.88 5.35
C ILE A 139 -6.06 2.59 4.52
N ALA A 140 -5.37 2.58 3.38
CA ALA A 140 -5.28 1.41 2.51
C ALA A 140 -3.81 1.02 2.33
N VAL A 141 -3.46 -0.23 2.58
CA VAL A 141 -2.07 -0.68 2.64
C VAL A 141 -1.86 -1.93 1.80
N ILE A 142 -0.76 -1.96 1.07
CA ILE A 142 -0.33 -3.13 0.31
C ILE A 142 0.41 -4.11 1.22
N SER A 143 -0.26 -5.21 1.58
CA SER A 143 0.40 -6.39 2.13
C SER A 143 0.83 -7.36 1.01
N SER A 144 0.46 -8.61 1.03
CA SER A 144 0.72 -9.61 -0.04
C SER A 144 0.02 -10.94 0.27
N ILE A 145 -0.19 -11.78 -0.74
CA ILE A 145 -0.51 -13.20 -0.52
C ILE A 145 0.62 -13.95 0.23
N ALA A 146 1.87 -13.46 0.15
CA ALA A 146 3.02 -14.01 0.87
C ALA A 146 2.85 -14.00 2.41
N ARG A 147 1.91 -13.19 2.93
CA ARG A 147 1.53 -13.19 4.36
C ARG A 147 0.94 -14.52 4.86
N THR A 148 0.42 -15.32 3.95
CA THR A 148 -0.38 -16.51 4.31
C THR A 148 0.48 -17.60 4.92
N ARG A 149 1.69 -17.79 4.40
CA ARG A 149 2.65 -18.80 4.86
C ARG A 149 4.08 -18.24 4.81
N GLY A 150 4.95 -18.73 5.68
CA GLY A 150 6.38 -18.43 5.62
C GLY A 150 6.99 -18.99 4.34
N LEU A 151 7.78 -18.18 3.64
CA LEU A 151 8.48 -18.55 2.41
C LEU A 151 9.98 -18.60 2.69
N GLY A 152 10.56 -19.80 2.63
CA GLY A 152 12.00 -20.01 2.90
C GLY A 152 12.91 -19.27 1.92
N ALA A 153 12.45 -18.97 0.72
CA ALA A 153 13.19 -18.18 -0.26
C ALA A 153 13.19 -16.68 -0.01
N ALA A 154 12.33 -16.18 0.89
CA ALA A 154 12.21 -14.76 1.24
C ALA A 154 11.68 -14.59 2.68
N PRO A 155 12.47 -14.97 3.72
CA PRO A 155 12.00 -15.05 5.10
C PRO A 155 11.51 -13.69 5.63
N ALA A 156 12.37 -12.66 5.60
CA ALA A 156 11.99 -11.32 6.07
C ALA A 156 10.79 -10.75 5.30
N TYR A 157 10.72 -10.96 3.98
CA TYR A 157 9.60 -10.44 3.18
C TYR A 157 8.28 -11.07 3.59
N SER A 158 8.17 -12.40 3.60
CA SER A 158 6.91 -13.08 3.96
C SER A 158 6.49 -12.78 5.40
N SER A 159 7.46 -12.74 6.33
CA SER A 159 7.22 -12.38 7.72
C SER A 159 6.77 -10.93 7.88
N SER A 160 7.41 -9.98 7.19
CA SER A 160 7.01 -8.58 7.21
C SER A 160 5.60 -8.37 6.64
N LYS A 161 5.22 -9.07 5.58
CA LYS A 161 3.86 -8.98 5.02
C LYS A 161 2.81 -9.60 5.94
N ARG A 162 3.18 -10.60 6.75
CA ARG A 162 2.34 -11.12 7.82
C ARG A 162 2.18 -10.09 8.94
N PHE A 163 3.28 -9.45 9.37
CA PHE A 163 3.27 -8.35 10.34
C PHE A 163 2.33 -7.23 9.89
N VAL A 164 2.51 -6.71 8.67
CA VAL A 164 1.67 -5.64 8.10
C VAL A 164 0.19 -6.01 8.18
N SER A 165 -0.18 -7.20 7.69
CA SER A 165 -1.57 -7.62 7.67
C SER A 165 -2.17 -7.78 9.08
N HIS A 166 -1.40 -8.30 10.04
CA HIS A 166 -1.85 -8.46 11.42
C HIS A 166 -1.94 -7.11 12.15
N TYR A 167 -0.97 -6.21 11.90
CA TYR A 167 -1.01 -4.85 12.46
C TYR A 167 -2.24 -4.06 11.99
N LEU A 168 -2.63 -4.20 10.71
CA LEU A 168 -3.85 -3.58 10.19
C LEU A 168 -5.12 -4.13 10.86
N GLU A 169 -5.17 -5.43 11.14
CA GLU A 169 -6.26 -6.04 11.92
C GLU A 169 -6.35 -5.44 13.33
N CYS A 170 -5.21 -5.26 14.00
CA CYS A 170 -5.17 -4.57 15.31
C CYS A 170 -5.66 -3.13 15.22
N LEU A 171 -5.29 -2.39 14.16
CA LEU A 171 -5.76 -1.02 13.96
C LEU A 171 -7.27 -0.96 13.65
N GLN A 172 -7.82 -1.94 12.93
CA GLN A 172 -9.27 -2.05 12.71
C GLN A 172 -10.00 -2.23 14.05
N GLN A 173 -9.50 -3.11 14.92
CA GLN A 173 -10.04 -3.31 16.27
C GLN A 173 -9.90 -2.03 17.12
N LEU A 174 -8.74 -1.37 17.09
CA LEU A 174 -8.49 -0.13 17.81
C LEU A 174 -9.41 1.00 17.34
N ALA A 175 -9.66 1.12 16.04
CA ALA A 175 -10.60 2.09 15.48
C ALA A 175 -12.03 1.86 16.03
N HIS A 176 -12.46 0.60 16.11
CA HIS A 176 -13.74 0.23 16.72
C HIS A 176 -13.80 0.60 18.22
N ILE A 177 -12.76 0.24 18.99
CA ILE A 177 -12.66 0.57 20.43
C ILE A 177 -12.71 2.08 20.68
N ARG A 178 -12.11 2.88 19.79
CA ARG A 178 -12.09 4.34 19.86
C ARG A 178 -13.30 5.02 19.22
N HIS A 179 -14.31 4.26 18.77
CA HIS A 179 -15.51 4.77 18.08
C HIS A 179 -15.19 5.64 16.85
N LEU A 180 -14.18 5.25 16.07
CA LEU A 180 -13.79 5.91 14.84
C LEU A 180 -14.55 5.32 13.63
N ASP A 181 -15.88 5.32 13.70
CA ASP A 181 -16.78 4.62 12.76
C ASP A 181 -16.65 5.11 11.30
N LYS A 182 -16.07 6.30 11.10
CA LYS A 182 -15.82 6.88 9.77
C LYS A 182 -14.44 6.56 9.21
N LEU A 183 -13.58 5.89 9.98
CA LEU A 183 -12.26 5.45 9.53
C LEU A 183 -12.35 4.02 8.97
N THR A 184 -12.02 3.88 7.69
CA THR A 184 -11.88 2.57 7.05
C THR A 184 -10.40 2.19 6.98
N ILE A 185 -10.07 0.94 7.26
CA ILE A 185 -8.71 0.40 7.12
C ILE A 185 -8.77 -0.82 6.21
N THR A 186 -8.02 -0.81 5.12
CA THR A 186 -8.02 -1.85 4.09
C THR A 186 -6.67 -2.55 3.99
N ASP A 187 -6.66 -3.87 4.18
CA ASP A 187 -5.53 -4.75 3.88
C ASP A 187 -5.65 -5.27 2.44
N ILE A 188 -4.78 -4.80 1.56
CA ILE A 188 -4.76 -5.18 0.14
C ILE A 188 -3.69 -6.23 -0.07
N ARG A 189 -4.09 -7.39 -0.62
CA ARG A 189 -3.29 -8.60 -0.77
C ARG A 189 -3.10 -8.96 -2.23
N PRO A 190 -2.17 -8.32 -2.96
CA PRO A 190 -1.86 -8.72 -4.33
C PRO A 190 -1.07 -10.04 -4.35
N GLY A 191 -1.18 -10.74 -5.50
CA GLY A 191 -0.27 -11.82 -5.87
C GLY A 191 1.01 -11.31 -6.50
N PHE A 192 1.57 -12.03 -7.48
CA PHE A 192 2.74 -11.59 -8.23
C PHE A 192 2.34 -10.50 -9.23
N VAL A 193 2.95 -9.33 -9.11
CA VAL A 193 2.68 -8.16 -9.95
C VAL A 193 3.97 -7.72 -10.62
N ARG A 194 3.95 -7.56 -11.94
CA ARG A 194 5.11 -7.05 -12.70
C ARG A 194 5.47 -5.64 -12.24
N THR A 195 6.48 -5.57 -11.41
CA THR A 195 7.01 -4.35 -10.80
C THR A 195 8.52 -4.53 -10.62
N PRO A 196 9.28 -3.46 -10.40
CA PRO A 196 10.72 -3.57 -10.10
C PRO A 196 11.04 -4.50 -8.92
N LEU A 197 10.10 -4.74 -8.02
CA LEU A 197 10.28 -5.63 -6.86
C LEU A 197 10.54 -7.10 -7.26
N ILE A 198 9.96 -7.57 -8.37
CA ILE A 198 10.08 -8.94 -8.85
C ILE A 198 10.78 -9.03 -10.22
N GLU A 199 11.44 -7.96 -10.64
CA GLU A 199 12.19 -7.92 -11.89
C GLU A 199 13.25 -9.03 -11.93
N GLY A 200 13.33 -9.74 -13.07
CA GLY A 200 14.23 -10.90 -13.24
C GLY A 200 13.74 -12.18 -12.55
N SER A 201 12.51 -12.23 -12.03
CA SER A 201 11.92 -13.44 -11.46
C SER A 201 10.90 -14.07 -12.42
N SER A 202 10.97 -15.40 -12.60
CA SER A 202 10.05 -16.18 -13.45
C SER A 202 8.87 -16.73 -12.64
N PHE A 203 8.07 -15.86 -12.00
CA PHE A 203 6.85 -16.30 -11.34
C PHE A 203 5.76 -16.59 -12.38
N PRO A 204 5.04 -17.70 -12.25
CA PRO A 204 3.89 -17.96 -13.11
C PRO A 204 2.76 -16.97 -12.80
N TYR A 205 2.01 -16.58 -13.82
CA TYR A 205 0.80 -15.77 -13.68
C TYR A 205 1.02 -14.40 -13.01
N GLN A 206 1.89 -13.58 -13.61
CA GLN A 206 2.11 -12.21 -13.14
C GLN A 206 1.02 -11.28 -13.67
N LEU A 207 0.44 -10.47 -12.78
CA LEU A 207 -0.51 -9.41 -13.12
C LEU A 207 0.23 -8.13 -13.54
N SER A 208 -0.39 -7.30 -14.38
CA SER A 208 0.13 -5.95 -14.63
C SER A 208 -0.19 -5.02 -13.46
N ALA A 209 0.66 -4.01 -13.22
CA ALA A 209 0.45 -3.04 -12.16
C ALA A 209 -0.84 -2.23 -12.38
N GLU A 210 -1.17 -1.92 -13.65
CA GLU A 210 -2.37 -1.18 -14.05
C GLU A 210 -3.65 -1.97 -13.75
N ALA A 211 -3.68 -3.28 -14.04
CA ALA A 211 -4.84 -4.12 -13.74
C ALA A 211 -5.05 -4.22 -12.23
N VAL A 212 -3.97 -4.43 -11.47
CA VAL A 212 -4.00 -4.49 -10.00
C VAL A 212 -4.47 -3.16 -9.41
N ALA A 213 -3.99 -2.03 -9.93
CA ALA A 213 -4.38 -0.71 -9.46
C ALA A 213 -5.89 -0.43 -9.68
N LYS A 214 -6.47 -0.89 -10.79
CA LYS A 214 -7.92 -0.79 -11.05
C LYS A 214 -8.72 -1.53 -9.97
N ASP A 215 -8.34 -2.77 -9.66
CA ASP A 215 -9.01 -3.56 -8.62
C ASP A 215 -8.86 -2.93 -7.23
N ILE A 216 -7.67 -2.36 -6.93
CA ILE A 216 -7.39 -1.65 -5.69
C ILE A 216 -8.30 -0.43 -5.54
N VAL A 217 -8.40 0.41 -6.57
CA VAL A 217 -9.22 1.63 -6.49
C VAL A 217 -10.69 1.28 -6.31
N VAL A 218 -11.20 0.23 -6.97
CA VAL A 218 -12.56 -0.29 -6.73
C VAL A 218 -12.72 -0.79 -5.29
N ALA A 219 -11.72 -1.47 -4.72
CA ALA A 219 -11.77 -1.94 -3.32
C ALA A 219 -11.79 -0.76 -2.32
N ILE A 220 -11.02 0.29 -2.59
CA ILE A 220 -10.99 1.53 -1.81
C ILE A 220 -12.38 2.21 -1.86
N GLU A 221 -12.96 2.38 -3.03
CA GLU A 221 -14.28 2.98 -3.20
C GLU A 221 -15.38 2.21 -2.47
N ARG A 222 -15.27 0.87 -2.46
CA ARG A 222 -16.19 -0.03 -1.74
C ARG A 222 -15.87 -0.18 -0.25
N ARG A 223 -14.85 0.50 0.26
CA ARG A 223 -14.42 0.48 1.67
C ARG A 223 -14.27 -0.93 2.25
N ARG A 224 -13.66 -1.84 1.49
CA ARG A 224 -13.47 -3.23 1.94
C ARG A 224 -12.37 -3.30 3.00
N ALA A 225 -12.62 -3.99 4.12
CA ALA A 225 -11.62 -4.19 5.17
C ALA A 225 -10.44 -5.06 4.70
N THR A 226 -10.68 -6.01 3.80
CA THR A 226 -9.66 -6.92 3.26
C THR A 226 -9.98 -7.26 1.82
N VAL A 227 -8.97 -7.27 0.96
CA VAL A 227 -9.12 -7.70 -0.43
C VAL A 227 -7.90 -8.47 -0.93
N THR A 228 -8.11 -9.69 -1.40
CA THR A 228 -7.11 -10.42 -2.19
C THR A 228 -7.39 -10.12 -3.67
N ILE A 229 -6.40 -9.51 -4.33
CA ILE A 229 -6.52 -9.11 -5.73
C ILE A 229 -6.46 -10.34 -6.62
N ASN A 230 -7.43 -10.44 -7.53
CA ASN A 230 -7.63 -11.53 -8.47
C ASN A 230 -8.17 -12.84 -7.85
N GLY A 231 -9.12 -13.47 -8.54
CA GLY A 231 -9.80 -14.70 -8.08
C GLY A 231 -8.89 -15.91 -7.98
N VAL A 232 -7.90 -16.04 -8.90
CA VAL A 232 -6.94 -17.14 -8.90
C VAL A 232 -6.08 -17.11 -7.63
N TYR A 233 -5.56 -15.93 -7.26
CA TYR A 233 -4.79 -15.79 -6.03
C TYR A 233 -5.63 -15.97 -4.77
N ARG A 234 -6.91 -15.60 -4.79
CA ARG A 234 -7.81 -15.88 -3.67
C ARG A 234 -8.01 -17.36 -3.45
N LEU A 235 -8.19 -18.15 -4.53
CA LEU A 235 -8.28 -19.61 -4.46
C LEU A 235 -6.95 -20.20 -3.96
N LEU A 236 -5.82 -19.78 -4.52
CA LEU A 236 -4.49 -20.23 -4.13
C LEU A 236 -4.23 -20.04 -2.62
N VAL A 237 -4.53 -18.84 -2.10
CA VAL A 237 -4.39 -18.51 -0.67
C VAL A 237 -5.30 -19.40 0.19
N GLY A 238 -6.54 -19.66 -0.27
CA GLY A 238 -7.44 -20.58 0.39
C GLY A 238 -6.82 -21.98 0.51
N LEU A 239 -6.29 -22.52 -0.58
CA LEU A 239 -5.61 -23.82 -0.61
C LEU A 239 -4.35 -23.82 0.28
N TRP A 240 -3.52 -22.78 0.21
CA TRP A 240 -2.32 -22.69 1.07
C TRP A 240 -2.65 -22.67 2.55
N SER A 241 -3.74 -22.06 2.96
CA SER A 241 -4.14 -22.00 4.37
C SER A 241 -4.53 -23.36 4.92
N LEU A 242 -5.00 -24.30 4.08
CA LEU A 242 -5.39 -25.65 4.47
C LEU A 242 -4.20 -26.62 4.62
N ILE A 243 -3.03 -26.30 4.03
CA ILE A 243 -1.86 -27.18 4.10
C ILE A 243 -1.35 -27.23 5.55
N PRO A 244 -1.23 -28.41 6.19
CA PRO A 244 -0.68 -28.53 7.53
C PRO A 244 0.76 -27.99 7.61
N ARG A 245 1.12 -27.37 8.75
CA ARG A 245 2.45 -26.77 8.94
C ARG A 245 3.60 -27.75 8.68
N TRP A 246 3.45 -29.01 9.16
CA TRP A 246 4.48 -30.03 9.00
C TRP A 246 4.75 -30.40 7.54
N LEU A 247 3.74 -30.32 6.69
CA LEU A 247 3.88 -30.53 5.24
C LEU A 247 4.47 -29.29 4.57
N TRP A 248 3.93 -28.09 4.88
CA TRP A 248 4.40 -26.84 4.30
C TRP A 248 5.91 -26.61 4.45
N VAL A 249 6.47 -26.87 5.64
CA VAL A 249 7.90 -26.65 5.91
C VAL A 249 8.84 -27.61 5.15
N ARG A 250 8.30 -28.69 4.59
CA ARG A 250 9.03 -29.66 3.75
C ARG A 250 8.87 -29.39 2.26
N MET A 251 7.92 -28.53 1.87
CA MET A 251 7.70 -28.20 0.46
C MET A 251 8.80 -27.28 -0.03
N ARG A 252 9.38 -27.61 -1.18
CA ARG A 252 10.34 -26.74 -1.88
C ARG A 252 9.57 -25.69 -2.70
N ILE A 253 9.11 -24.63 -2.05
CA ILE A 253 8.49 -23.49 -2.73
C ILE A 253 9.60 -22.52 -3.08
N VAL A 254 10.22 -22.75 -4.23
CA VAL A 254 11.28 -21.91 -4.77
C VAL A 254 10.65 -21.00 -5.81
N GLY A 255 10.61 -19.70 -5.55
CA GLY A 255 10.39 -18.71 -6.59
C GLY A 255 11.63 -18.70 -7.48
N GLY A 256 11.51 -19.21 -8.71
CA GLY A 256 12.67 -19.36 -9.56
C GLY A 256 13.30 -18.02 -9.93
N ARG A 257 14.59 -17.84 -9.62
CA ARG A 257 15.52 -17.28 -10.58
C ARG A 257 16.08 -18.48 -11.32
N GLY A 258 15.73 -18.62 -12.62
CA GLY A 258 16.45 -19.48 -13.52
C GLY A 258 17.85 -18.97 -13.72
#